data_e68416d8e3bf87913f892ad39039aa8f
#
_entry.id   e68416d8e3bf87913f892ad39039aa8f
#
_cell.length_a   1.000
_cell.length_b   1.000
_cell.length_c   1.000
_cell.angle_alpha   90.00
_cell.angle_beta   90.00
_cell.angle_gamma   90.00
#
_symmetry.space_group_name_H-M   'P 1'
#
loop_
_entity.id
_entity.type
_entity.pdbx_description
1 polymer ?
#
loop_
_entity_poly.entity_id
_entity_poly.type
_entity_poly.pdbx_seq_one_letter_code
_entity_poly.pdbx_strand_id
1 'polypeptide(L)'
;MPELPDVEHLRRIWARHAPGRSVERVVTLDPAIVRNASPAEVDNAMRGHRLEEPTRHGKWLIAPTTGPSLLLHFGMTGDVEWAATAADRHRHDRLVVELDRGELRYRNMRKLGGVWLARDRKEHETLTGGLGPDALTLERGDFLELLGARRGRVKAALMDQKLIAGIGNLVADEILWHARVQPARRIEDLSQAERERVHAELRRVLARWVEGYGSLPRGWLIRVRGRDHACPRCGTPLSRTVVGGRTTYFCARCQPEVGT
;
A
#
# COMPACT_ATOMS: atom_id res chain seq x y z
N MET A 1 7.53 -5.04 -2.08
CA MET A 1 6.65 -4.80 -0.91
C MET A 1 5.44 -4.06 -1.43
N PRO A 2 4.27 -4.65 -1.31
CA PRO A 2 3.05 -3.97 -1.72
C PRO A 2 2.87 -2.60 -1.04
N GLU A 3 2.73 -1.57 -1.85
CA GLU A 3 2.42 -0.20 -1.45
C GLU A 3 1.00 0.13 -1.93
N LEU A 4 0.52 1.34 -1.72
CA LEU A 4 -0.85 1.71 -2.06
C LEU A 4 -1.29 1.30 -3.48
N PRO A 5 -0.50 1.54 -4.55
CA PRO A 5 -0.92 1.14 -5.90
C PRO A 5 -1.08 -0.38 -6.07
N ASP A 6 -0.21 -1.16 -5.40
CA ASP A 6 -0.30 -2.61 -5.44
C ASP A 6 -1.58 -3.09 -4.73
N VAL A 7 -1.86 -2.55 -3.53
CA VAL A 7 -3.06 -2.92 -2.77
C VAL A 7 -4.33 -2.48 -3.49
N GLU A 8 -4.32 -1.35 -4.19
CA GLU A 8 -5.45 -0.93 -5.03
C GLU A 8 -5.67 -1.90 -6.21
N HIS A 9 -4.61 -2.44 -6.80
CA HIS A 9 -4.73 -3.49 -7.81
C HIS A 9 -5.36 -4.76 -7.21
N LEU A 10 -4.91 -5.21 -6.03
CA LEU A 10 -5.47 -6.36 -5.34
C LEU A 10 -6.95 -6.15 -4.96
N ARG A 11 -7.30 -4.94 -4.52
CA ARG A 11 -8.70 -4.56 -4.28
C ARG A 11 -9.55 -4.71 -5.55
N ARG A 12 -9.03 -4.29 -6.70
CA ARG A 12 -9.74 -4.43 -7.99
C ARG A 12 -9.93 -5.90 -8.40
N ILE A 13 -8.97 -6.77 -8.11
CA ILE A 13 -9.15 -8.22 -8.30
C ILE A 13 -10.30 -8.71 -7.42
N TRP A 14 -10.30 -8.34 -6.15
CA TRP A 14 -11.36 -8.71 -5.20
C TRP A 14 -12.71 -8.17 -5.65
N ALA A 15 -12.80 -6.88 -6.01
CA ALA A 15 -14.02 -6.21 -6.48
C ALA A 15 -14.63 -6.83 -7.75
N ARG A 16 -13.80 -7.40 -8.61
CA ARG A 16 -14.29 -8.05 -9.84
C ARG A 16 -15.00 -9.38 -9.58
N HIS A 17 -14.65 -10.07 -8.50
CA HIS A 17 -15.05 -11.46 -8.30
C HIS A 17 -15.87 -11.72 -7.04
N ALA A 18 -15.74 -10.86 -6.02
CA ALA A 18 -16.32 -11.11 -4.71
C ALA A 18 -17.73 -10.53 -4.46
N PRO A 19 -18.06 -9.30 -4.88
CA PRO A 19 -19.33 -8.67 -4.48
C PRO A 19 -20.54 -9.50 -4.85
N GLY A 20 -21.47 -9.63 -3.89
CA GLY A 20 -22.68 -10.42 -4.02
C GLY A 20 -22.52 -11.94 -3.83
N ARG A 21 -21.29 -12.45 -3.76
CA ARG A 21 -21.01 -13.87 -3.53
C ARG A 21 -21.18 -14.25 -2.07
N SER A 22 -21.71 -15.45 -1.83
CA SER A 22 -21.79 -16.03 -0.50
C SER A 22 -20.50 -16.76 -0.14
N VAL A 23 -20.01 -16.54 1.08
CA VAL A 23 -18.89 -17.29 1.63
C VAL A 23 -19.37 -18.67 2.07
N GLU A 24 -18.89 -19.70 1.42
CA GLU A 24 -19.17 -21.08 1.81
C GLU A 24 -18.24 -21.52 2.93
N ARG A 25 -16.97 -21.12 2.85
CA ARG A 25 -15.96 -21.52 3.82
C ARG A 25 -14.73 -20.58 3.76
N VAL A 26 -14.04 -20.42 4.90
CA VAL A 26 -12.71 -19.84 4.95
C VAL A 26 -11.69 -20.88 5.39
N VAL A 27 -10.85 -21.33 4.46
CA VAL A 27 -9.83 -22.34 4.70
C VAL A 27 -8.51 -21.66 5.04
N THR A 28 -8.06 -21.79 6.27
CA THR A 28 -6.74 -21.29 6.69
C THR A 28 -5.72 -22.40 6.52
N LEU A 29 -4.88 -22.28 5.50
CA LEU A 29 -3.79 -23.22 5.18
C LEU A 29 -2.56 -23.03 6.07
N ASP A 30 -2.41 -21.85 6.65
CA ASP A 30 -1.33 -21.51 7.59
C ASP A 30 -1.91 -20.65 8.73
N PRO A 31 -2.12 -21.22 9.94
CA PRO A 31 -2.71 -20.49 11.06
C PRO A 31 -1.98 -19.22 11.45
N ALA A 32 -0.66 -19.16 11.23
CA ALA A 32 0.15 -18.00 11.58
C ALA A 32 -0.19 -16.73 10.77
N ILE A 33 -1.01 -16.85 9.71
CA ILE A 33 -1.43 -15.70 8.91
C ILE A 33 -2.61 -14.94 9.53
N VAL A 34 -3.44 -15.60 10.31
CA VAL A 34 -4.53 -14.96 11.07
C VAL A 34 -3.96 -14.35 12.35
N ARG A 35 -4.26 -13.08 12.61
CA ARG A 35 -3.57 -12.30 13.63
C ARG A 35 -4.33 -12.07 14.92
N ASN A 36 -5.65 -12.09 14.90
CA ASN A 36 -6.49 -11.74 16.06
C ASN A 36 -7.65 -12.71 16.31
N ALA A 37 -7.64 -13.86 15.64
CA ALA A 37 -8.63 -14.89 15.80
C ALA A 37 -8.02 -16.28 15.49
N SER A 38 -8.67 -17.34 15.88
CA SER A 38 -8.34 -18.68 15.42
C SER A 38 -8.90 -18.94 14.01
N PRO A 39 -8.34 -19.91 13.26
CA PRO A 39 -8.90 -20.32 11.98
C PRO A 39 -10.39 -20.67 12.01
N ALA A 40 -10.82 -21.36 13.07
CA ALA A 40 -12.21 -21.75 13.26
C ALA A 40 -13.13 -20.55 13.51
N GLU A 41 -12.67 -19.55 14.27
CA GLU A 41 -13.44 -18.32 14.48
C GLU A 41 -13.60 -17.52 13.19
N VAL A 42 -12.56 -17.45 12.34
CA VAL A 42 -12.66 -16.79 11.05
C VAL A 42 -13.66 -17.50 10.15
N ASP A 43 -13.57 -18.82 10.02
CA ASP A 43 -14.50 -19.60 9.21
C ASP A 43 -15.95 -19.46 9.70
N ASN A 44 -16.18 -19.64 11.00
CA ASN A 44 -17.51 -19.55 11.59
C ASN A 44 -18.13 -18.16 11.45
N ALA A 45 -17.32 -17.11 11.63
CA ALA A 45 -17.78 -15.73 11.50
C ALA A 45 -18.13 -15.35 10.06
N MET A 46 -17.37 -15.84 9.08
CA MET A 46 -17.53 -15.44 7.68
C MET A 46 -18.55 -16.28 6.92
N ARG A 47 -18.74 -17.54 7.32
CA ARG A 47 -19.59 -18.51 6.62
C ARG A 47 -21.04 -18.05 6.53
N GLY A 48 -21.62 -18.17 5.32
CA GLY A 48 -23.00 -17.81 5.01
C GLY A 48 -23.21 -16.31 4.79
N HIS A 49 -22.24 -15.47 5.12
CA HIS A 49 -22.32 -14.05 4.81
C HIS A 49 -22.03 -13.79 3.34
N ARG A 50 -22.60 -12.70 2.83
CA ARG A 50 -22.42 -12.25 1.45
C ARG A 50 -21.34 -11.17 1.41
N LEU A 51 -20.34 -11.33 0.55
CA LEU A 51 -19.30 -10.33 0.35
C LEU A 51 -19.87 -9.05 -0.28
N GLU A 52 -19.44 -7.92 0.24
CA GLU A 52 -19.78 -6.58 -0.26
C GLU A 52 -18.62 -5.98 -1.06
N GLU A 53 -18.79 -4.75 -1.55
CA GLU A 53 -17.75 -4.05 -2.30
C GLU A 53 -16.52 -3.80 -1.43
N PRO A 54 -15.32 -4.28 -1.81
CA PRO A 54 -14.12 -4.09 -1.02
C PRO A 54 -13.66 -2.64 -1.07
N THR A 55 -13.11 -2.19 0.04
CA THR A 55 -12.47 -0.88 0.14
C THR A 55 -10.98 -1.01 0.41
N ARG A 56 -10.27 0.09 0.37
CA ARG A 56 -8.85 0.17 0.71
C ARG A 56 -8.61 1.40 1.58
N HIS A 57 -7.76 1.24 2.60
CA HIS A 57 -7.18 2.36 3.33
C HIS A 57 -5.67 2.16 3.48
N GLY A 58 -4.90 3.06 2.91
CA GLY A 58 -3.44 2.93 2.85
C GLY A 58 -3.01 1.63 2.17
N LYS A 59 -2.39 0.74 2.94
CA LYS A 59 -1.91 -0.57 2.47
C LYS A 59 -2.77 -1.74 2.96
N TRP A 60 -3.98 -1.44 3.40
CA TRP A 60 -4.96 -2.43 3.83
C TRP A 60 -6.07 -2.59 2.80
N LEU A 61 -6.36 -3.83 2.44
CA LEU A 61 -7.58 -4.22 1.76
C LEU A 61 -8.61 -4.60 2.81
N ILE A 62 -9.80 -4.05 2.70
CA ILE A 62 -10.93 -4.30 3.59
C ILE A 62 -11.99 -4.99 2.77
N ALA A 63 -12.32 -6.21 3.15
CA ALA A 63 -13.32 -7.05 2.51
C ALA A 63 -14.53 -7.20 3.44
N PRO A 64 -15.52 -6.29 3.35
CA PRO A 64 -16.72 -6.34 4.16
C PRO A 64 -17.66 -7.47 3.68
N THR A 65 -18.53 -7.87 4.58
CA THR A 65 -19.65 -8.75 4.28
C THR A 65 -20.94 -8.15 4.85
N THR A 66 -22.05 -8.83 4.68
CA THR A 66 -23.31 -8.52 5.36
C THR A 66 -23.25 -8.65 6.90
N GLY A 67 -22.08 -8.92 7.44
CA GLY A 67 -21.77 -9.02 8.87
C GLY A 67 -20.33 -8.60 9.15
N PRO A 68 -19.42 -9.54 9.49
CA PRO A 68 -18.02 -9.24 9.76
C PRO A 68 -17.24 -8.82 8.51
N SER A 69 -16.02 -8.34 8.72
CA SER A 69 -15.10 -7.98 7.63
C SER A 69 -13.76 -8.70 7.80
N LEU A 70 -13.11 -9.02 6.68
CA LEU A 70 -11.68 -9.36 6.69
C LEU A 70 -10.85 -8.14 6.32
N LEU A 71 -9.80 -7.90 7.09
CA LEU A 71 -8.79 -6.87 6.80
C LEU A 71 -7.50 -7.59 6.42
N LEU A 72 -6.97 -7.29 5.25
CA LEU A 72 -5.78 -7.94 4.70
C LEU A 72 -4.64 -6.94 4.56
N HIS A 73 -3.49 -7.28 5.14
CA HIS A 73 -2.25 -6.54 4.95
C HIS A 73 -1.22 -7.46 4.29
N PHE A 74 -0.61 -7.00 3.21
CA PHE A 74 0.18 -7.86 2.33
C PHE A 74 1.66 -7.99 2.72
N GLY A 75 2.14 -7.20 3.67
CA GLY A 75 3.53 -7.23 4.09
C GLY A 75 4.50 -6.93 2.95
N MET A 76 5.41 -7.86 2.65
CA MET A 76 6.41 -7.67 1.58
C MET A 76 6.14 -8.50 0.32
N THR A 77 5.40 -9.59 0.43
CA THR A 77 5.23 -10.59 -0.66
C THR A 77 3.79 -11.10 -0.75
N GLY A 78 2.86 -10.37 -0.13
CA GLY A 78 1.45 -10.73 -0.17
C GLY A 78 0.83 -10.40 -1.52
N ASP A 79 -0.16 -11.22 -1.89
CA ASP A 79 -0.91 -11.14 -3.13
C ASP A 79 -2.32 -11.69 -2.96
N VAL A 80 -3.20 -11.40 -3.91
CA VAL A 80 -4.55 -11.98 -4.01
C VAL A 80 -4.71 -12.58 -5.40
N GLU A 81 -5.21 -13.81 -5.45
CA GLU A 81 -5.53 -14.47 -6.70
C GLU A 81 -6.99 -14.95 -6.69
N TRP A 82 -7.64 -14.79 -7.81
CA TRP A 82 -8.93 -15.43 -8.07
C TRP A 82 -8.72 -16.75 -8.80
N ALA A 83 -9.41 -17.79 -8.37
CA ALA A 83 -9.45 -19.08 -9.05
C ALA A 83 -10.91 -19.53 -9.22
N ALA A 84 -11.23 -19.96 -10.43
CA ALA A 84 -12.57 -20.46 -10.76
C ALA A 84 -12.87 -21.82 -10.12
N THR A 85 -11.82 -22.59 -9.81
CA THR A 85 -11.90 -23.92 -9.19
C THR A 85 -10.88 -24.07 -8.08
N ALA A 86 -11.08 -25.01 -7.18
CA ALA A 86 -10.14 -25.35 -6.08
C ALA A 86 -8.86 -26.06 -6.53
N ALA A 87 -8.71 -26.36 -7.82
CA ALA A 87 -7.51 -27.03 -8.35
C ALA A 87 -6.26 -26.12 -8.21
N ASP A 88 -5.09 -26.76 -8.11
CA ASP A 88 -3.77 -26.11 -8.22
C ASP A 88 -3.50 -24.96 -7.22
N ARG A 89 -3.87 -25.13 -5.96
CA ARG A 89 -3.49 -24.20 -4.89
C ARG A 89 -1.96 -24.12 -4.79
N HIS A 90 -1.45 -22.89 -4.84
CA HIS A 90 -0.02 -22.65 -4.76
C HIS A 90 0.51 -22.84 -3.33
N ARG A 91 1.73 -23.35 -3.18
CA ARG A 91 2.39 -23.62 -1.87
C ARG A 91 2.46 -22.42 -0.92
N HIS A 92 2.27 -21.21 -1.42
CA HIS A 92 2.26 -19.97 -0.63
C HIS A 92 0.87 -19.37 -0.43
N ASP A 93 -0.20 -20.06 -0.87
CA ASP A 93 -1.55 -19.72 -0.47
C ASP A 93 -1.68 -20.00 1.04
N ARG A 94 -2.14 -19.02 1.80
CA ARG A 94 -2.18 -19.08 3.27
C ARG A 94 -3.59 -19.08 3.82
N LEU A 95 -4.50 -18.42 3.11
CA LEU A 95 -5.92 -18.40 3.44
C LEU A 95 -6.69 -18.37 2.12
N VAL A 96 -7.78 -19.11 2.08
CA VAL A 96 -8.67 -19.23 0.93
C VAL A 96 -10.09 -18.91 1.39
N VAL A 97 -10.74 -17.99 0.71
CA VAL A 97 -12.17 -17.71 0.85
C VAL A 97 -12.89 -18.45 -0.27
N GLU A 98 -13.50 -19.58 0.06
CA GLU A 98 -14.32 -20.38 -0.84
C GLU A 98 -15.70 -19.73 -0.96
N LEU A 99 -16.14 -19.50 -2.19
CA LEU A 99 -17.39 -18.83 -2.51
C LEU A 99 -18.35 -19.80 -3.23
N ASP A 100 -19.61 -19.43 -3.33
CA ASP A 100 -20.63 -20.13 -4.13
C ASP A 100 -20.19 -20.38 -5.59
N ARG A 101 -19.19 -19.67 -6.06
CA ARG A 101 -18.48 -19.90 -7.32
C ARG A 101 -17.05 -19.39 -7.22
N GLY A 102 -16.08 -20.30 -7.31
CA GLY A 102 -14.66 -20.00 -7.25
C GLY A 102 -14.14 -19.65 -5.86
N GLU A 103 -12.92 -19.20 -5.80
CA GLU A 103 -12.26 -18.87 -4.54
C GLU A 103 -11.30 -17.70 -4.66
N LEU A 104 -11.17 -16.91 -3.61
CA LEU A 104 -10.15 -15.86 -3.45
C LEU A 104 -9.05 -16.38 -2.54
N ARG A 105 -7.82 -16.32 -3.02
CA ARG A 105 -6.64 -16.84 -2.35
C ARG A 105 -5.75 -15.70 -1.86
N TYR A 106 -5.52 -15.64 -0.55
CA TYR A 106 -4.49 -14.78 0.02
C TYR A 106 -3.18 -15.54 0.02
N ARG A 107 -2.26 -15.09 -0.81
CA ARG A 107 -0.91 -15.65 -0.96
C ARG A 107 0.11 -14.82 -0.22
N ASN A 108 1.03 -15.44 0.55
CA ASN A 108 2.11 -14.70 1.20
C ASN A 108 3.31 -15.61 1.51
N MET A 109 4.38 -15.45 0.74
CA MET A 109 5.57 -16.28 0.88
C MET A 109 6.30 -16.00 2.22
N ARG A 110 6.50 -14.73 2.58
CA ARG A 110 7.29 -14.33 3.76
C ARG A 110 6.49 -14.18 5.04
N LYS A 111 5.17 -14.28 4.99
CA LYS A 111 4.24 -14.16 6.12
C LYS A 111 4.38 -12.89 6.97
N LEU A 112 4.91 -11.81 6.38
CA LEU A 112 5.10 -10.50 7.03
C LEU A 112 3.83 -9.62 7.01
N GLY A 113 2.79 -10.09 6.34
CA GLY A 113 1.44 -9.54 6.38
C GLY A 113 0.55 -10.35 7.29
N GLY A 114 -0.75 -10.32 7.02
CA GLY A 114 -1.73 -11.10 7.76
C GLY A 114 -3.15 -10.79 7.36
N VAL A 115 -4.05 -11.53 7.97
CA VAL A 115 -5.49 -11.38 7.87
C VAL A 115 -6.04 -11.18 9.27
N TRP A 116 -6.89 -10.18 9.43
CA TRP A 116 -7.60 -9.88 10.68
C TRP A 116 -9.10 -10.00 10.45
N LEU A 117 -9.79 -10.52 11.44
CA LEU A 117 -11.23 -10.51 11.51
C LEU A 117 -11.70 -9.28 12.28
N ALA A 118 -12.58 -8.49 11.69
CA ALA A 118 -13.33 -7.46 12.40
C ALA A 118 -14.79 -7.88 12.43
N ARG A 119 -15.29 -8.18 13.63
CA ARG A 119 -16.65 -8.71 13.83
C ARG A 119 -17.69 -7.59 13.71
N ASP A 120 -17.26 -6.37 14.00
CA ASP A 120 -18.10 -5.19 13.96
C ASP A 120 -17.29 -3.93 13.57
N ARG A 121 -17.98 -2.80 13.46
CA ARG A 121 -17.40 -1.50 13.15
C ARG A 121 -16.35 -1.04 14.17
N LYS A 122 -16.54 -1.34 15.45
CA LYS A 122 -15.62 -0.93 16.53
C LYS A 122 -14.28 -1.67 16.41
N GLU A 123 -14.32 -2.99 16.15
CA GLU A 123 -13.11 -3.77 15.89
C GLU A 123 -12.40 -3.27 14.62
N HIS A 124 -13.15 -2.97 13.55
CA HIS A 124 -12.59 -2.39 12.33
C HIS A 124 -11.88 -1.05 12.60
N GLU A 125 -12.53 -0.14 13.30
CA GLU A 125 -11.94 1.15 13.68
C GLU A 125 -10.70 0.97 14.59
N THR A 126 -10.69 -0.01 15.47
CA THR A 126 -9.53 -0.33 16.31
C THR A 126 -8.34 -0.80 15.48
N LEU A 127 -8.58 -1.66 14.48
CA LEU A 127 -7.53 -2.21 13.62
C LEU A 127 -6.93 -1.16 12.67
N THR A 128 -7.71 -0.18 12.24
CA THR A 128 -7.31 0.86 11.29
C THR A 128 -7.10 2.23 11.93
N GLY A 129 -7.55 2.47 13.13
CA GLY A 129 -7.63 3.78 13.80
C GLY A 129 -6.31 4.46 14.13
N GLY A 130 -5.18 3.82 13.87
CA GLY A 130 -3.86 4.43 13.97
C GLY A 130 -3.32 4.98 12.66
N LEU A 131 -4.08 4.87 11.56
CA LEU A 131 -3.66 5.31 10.23
C LEU A 131 -4.06 6.77 9.98
N GLY A 132 -3.18 7.51 9.31
CA GLY A 132 -3.50 8.82 8.76
C GLY A 132 -4.45 8.75 7.56
N PRO A 133 -4.83 9.89 6.97
CA PRO A 133 -5.65 9.94 5.77
C PRO A 133 -5.00 9.18 4.60
N ASP A 134 -5.84 8.64 3.73
CA ASP A 134 -5.39 7.87 2.57
C ASP A 134 -4.70 8.78 1.54
N ALA A 135 -3.49 8.42 1.13
CA ALA A 135 -2.68 9.22 0.21
C ALA A 135 -3.34 9.44 -1.16
N LEU A 136 -4.19 8.52 -1.62
CA LEU A 136 -4.84 8.64 -2.93
C LEU A 136 -5.93 9.71 -2.96
N THR A 137 -6.57 9.97 -1.81
CA THR A 137 -7.68 10.94 -1.69
C THR A 137 -7.30 12.19 -0.90
N LEU A 138 -6.08 12.26 -0.35
CA LEU A 138 -5.62 13.37 0.48
C LEU A 138 -5.59 14.68 -0.30
N GLU A 139 -6.37 15.66 0.14
CA GLU A 139 -6.47 16.97 -0.48
C GLU A 139 -5.27 17.88 -0.15
N ARG A 140 -5.05 18.91 -0.97
CA ARG A 140 -3.88 19.79 -0.84
C ARG A 140 -3.82 20.50 0.50
N GLY A 141 -4.93 21.03 0.97
CA GLY A 141 -4.99 21.76 2.24
C GLY A 141 -4.56 20.88 3.40
N ASP A 142 -5.18 19.72 3.53
CA ASP A 142 -4.89 18.74 4.58
C ASP A 142 -3.45 18.26 4.52
N PHE A 143 -2.93 17.99 3.30
CA PHE A 143 -1.53 17.59 3.13
C PHE A 143 -0.56 18.67 3.64
N LEU A 144 -0.79 19.93 3.28
CA LEU A 144 0.07 21.05 3.69
C LEU A 144 0.04 21.25 5.20
N GLU A 145 -1.13 21.12 5.82
CA GLU A 145 -1.29 21.20 7.27
C GLU A 145 -0.57 20.04 7.97
N LEU A 146 -0.84 18.81 7.57
CA LEU A 146 -0.21 17.61 8.12
C LEU A 146 1.31 17.65 8.01
N LEU A 147 1.83 18.01 6.83
CA LEU A 147 3.26 18.09 6.62
C LEU A 147 3.87 19.27 7.38
N GLY A 148 3.20 20.41 7.41
CA GLY A 148 3.65 21.63 8.11
C GLY A 148 3.76 21.47 9.63
N ALA A 149 2.91 20.63 10.22
CA ALA A 149 2.94 20.29 11.64
C ALA A 149 4.08 19.33 12.03
N ARG A 150 4.82 18.79 11.05
CA ARG A 150 5.90 17.83 11.28
C ARG A 150 7.29 18.47 11.14
N ARG A 151 8.23 17.86 11.83
CA ARG A 151 9.67 18.16 11.74
C ARG A 151 10.43 16.92 11.28
N GLY A 152 11.63 17.13 10.77
CA GLY A 152 12.51 16.06 10.34
C GLY A 152 12.47 15.80 8.84
N ARG A 153 12.95 14.65 8.40
CA ARG A 153 13.21 14.36 6.99
C ARG A 153 11.91 14.12 6.21
N VAL A 154 11.73 14.80 5.09
CA VAL A 154 10.50 14.74 4.28
C VAL A 154 10.15 13.34 3.82
N LYS A 155 11.11 12.53 3.38
CA LYS A 155 10.84 11.14 3.01
C LYS A 155 10.34 10.30 4.18
N ALA A 156 10.91 10.47 5.36
CA ALA A 156 10.49 9.74 6.55
C ALA A 156 9.04 10.07 6.92
N ALA A 157 8.66 11.34 6.83
CA ALA A 157 7.28 11.78 7.06
C ALA A 157 6.31 11.23 6.03
N LEU A 158 6.66 11.25 4.74
CA LEU A 158 5.80 10.65 3.70
C LEU A 158 5.56 9.15 3.91
N MET A 159 6.51 8.42 4.50
CA MET A 159 6.36 6.99 4.77
C MET A 159 5.68 6.67 6.11
N ASP A 160 5.45 7.66 6.97
CA ASP A 160 4.77 7.47 8.25
C ASP A 160 3.27 7.21 8.01
N GLN A 161 2.85 5.96 8.20
CA GLN A 161 1.47 5.54 7.96
C GLN A 161 0.46 6.20 8.91
N LYS A 162 0.92 6.75 10.04
CA LYS A 162 0.08 7.54 10.96
C LYS A 162 -0.11 8.96 10.48
N LEU A 163 0.78 9.47 9.63
CA LEU A 163 0.66 10.78 9.03
C LEU A 163 -0.09 10.72 7.70
N ILE A 164 0.32 9.82 6.80
CA ILE A 164 -0.28 9.61 5.48
C ILE A 164 -0.26 8.11 5.18
N ALA A 165 -1.43 7.50 5.10
CA ALA A 165 -1.53 6.08 4.84
C ALA A 165 -1.30 5.74 3.35
N GLY A 166 -0.49 4.72 3.09
CA GLY A 166 -0.34 4.14 1.75
C GLY A 166 1.02 4.33 1.10
N ILE A 167 1.73 5.42 1.39
CA ILE A 167 3.05 5.67 0.80
C ILE A 167 4.09 4.74 1.42
N GLY A 168 4.88 4.11 0.56
CA GLY A 168 6.01 3.30 0.96
C GLY A 168 7.32 3.83 0.42
N ASN A 169 8.35 2.99 0.47
CA ASN A 169 9.71 3.37 0.11
C ASN A 169 9.88 3.71 -1.39
N LEU A 170 9.21 2.95 -2.25
CA LEU A 170 9.32 3.11 -3.70
C LEU A 170 8.52 4.33 -4.16
N VAL A 171 7.29 4.46 -3.69
CA VAL A 171 6.41 5.58 -4.01
C VAL A 171 7.00 6.90 -3.47
N ALA A 172 7.58 6.91 -2.26
CA ALA A 172 8.21 8.11 -1.71
C ALA A 172 9.42 8.58 -2.53
N ASP A 173 10.30 7.65 -2.97
CA ASP A 173 11.44 8.00 -3.83
C ASP A 173 10.94 8.59 -5.16
N GLU A 174 9.92 8.01 -5.77
CA GLU A 174 9.33 8.47 -7.03
C GLU A 174 8.72 9.87 -6.92
N ILE A 175 7.89 10.09 -5.88
CA ILE A 175 7.26 11.41 -5.62
C ILE A 175 8.33 12.49 -5.47
N LEU A 176 9.32 12.26 -4.61
CA LEU A 176 10.36 13.25 -4.32
C LEU A 176 11.28 13.51 -5.51
N TRP A 177 11.54 12.49 -6.34
CA TRP A 177 12.30 12.67 -7.58
C TRP A 177 11.54 13.55 -8.58
N HIS A 178 10.23 13.34 -8.73
CA HIS A 178 9.39 14.18 -9.58
C HIS A 178 9.28 15.60 -9.04
N ALA A 179 9.11 15.77 -7.75
CA ALA A 179 9.03 17.06 -7.06
C ALA A 179 10.38 17.81 -7.01
N ARG A 180 11.48 17.16 -7.40
CA ARG A 180 12.84 17.71 -7.30
C ARG A 180 13.24 18.10 -5.87
N VAL A 181 12.78 17.34 -4.89
CA VAL A 181 13.09 17.53 -3.48
C VAL A 181 14.02 16.41 -3.01
N GLN A 182 15.15 16.78 -2.41
CA GLN A 182 16.12 15.81 -1.88
C GLN A 182 15.51 15.06 -0.69
N PRO A 183 15.53 13.70 -0.68
CA PRO A 183 14.77 12.90 0.29
C PRO A 183 15.15 13.10 1.76
N ALA A 184 16.38 13.52 2.05
CA ALA A 184 16.85 13.77 3.40
C ALA A 184 16.60 15.21 3.87
N ARG A 185 16.10 16.11 3.01
CA ARG A 185 15.77 17.49 3.42
C ARG A 185 14.80 17.50 4.59
N ARG A 186 14.99 18.47 5.47
CA ARG A 186 14.08 18.69 6.59
C ARG A 186 12.81 19.38 6.09
N ILE A 187 11.68 19.02 6.68
CA ILE A 187 10.37 19.59 6.31
C ILE A 187 10.32 21.08 6.58
N GLU A 188 10.92 21.48 7.71
CA GLU A 188 11.00 22.88 8.12
C GLU A 188 11.78 23.77 7.14
N ASP A 189 12.69 23.19 6.35
CA ASP A 189 13.50 23.91 5.35
C ASP A 189 12.84 23.93 3.96
N LEU A 190 11.69 23.28 3.80
CA LEU A 190 10.92 23.31 2.56
C LEU A 190 10.11 24.59 2.47
N SER A 191 10.27 25.30 1.36
CA SER A 191 9.36 26.40 1.02
C SER A 191 7.93 25.91 0.80
N GLN A 192 6.96 26.79 0.90
CA GLN A 192 5.58 26.45 0.60
C GLN A 192 5.42 25.89 -0.82
N ALA A 193 6.08 26.51 -1.82
CA ALA A 193 6.04 26.05 -3.20
C ALA A 193 6.61 24.64 -3.38
N GLU A 194 7.62 24.25 -2.59
CA GLU A 194 8.16 22.88 -2.61
C GLU A 194 7.19 21.89 -2.00
N ARG A 195 6.55 22.22 -0.89
CA ARG A 195 5.51 21.37 -0.26
C ARG A 195 4.32 21.17 -1.20
N GLU A 196 3.89 22.23 -1.89
CA GLU A 196 2.82 22.15 -2.90
C GLU A 196 3.23 21.28 -4.10
N ARG A 197 4.48 21.37 -4.57
CA ARG A 197 4.98 20.45 -5.61
C ARG A 197 4.99 19.00 -5.14
N VAL A 198 5.41 18.74 -3.89
CA VAL A 198 5.39 17.37 -3.35
C VAL A 198 3.96 16.82 -3.36
N HIS A 199 2.96 17.61 -2.96
CA HIS A 199 1.57 17.18 -3.04
C HIS A 199 1.11 16.94 -4.49
N ALA A 200 1.39 17.87 -5.40
CA ALA A 200 1.00 17.72 -6.80
C ALA A 200 1.60 16.45 -7.42
N GLU A 201 2.87 16.16 -7.11
CA GLU A 201 3.52 14.94 -7.59
C GLU A 201 3.03 13.68 -6.89
N LEU A 202 2.66 13.76 -5.60
CA LEU A 202 2.00 12.66 -4.89
C LEU A 202 0.72 12.24 -5.62
N ARG A 203 -0.16 13.19 -5.90
CA ARG A 203 -1.42 12.95 -6.62
C ARG A 203 -1.16 12.36 -8.02
N ARG A 204 -0.24 12.97 -8.76
CA ARG A 204 0.09 12.56 -10.13
C ARG A 204 0.71 11.15 -10.18
N VAL A 205 1.69 10.90 -9.31
CA VAL A 205 2.40 9.61 -9.26
C VAL A 205 1.45 8.49 -8.86
N LEU A 206 0.66 8.69 -7.81
CA LEU A 206 -0.29 7.67 -7.35
C LEU A 206 -1.37 7.39 -8.39
N ALA A 207 -2.00 8.43 -8.96
CA ALA A 207 -3.01 8.24 -9.99
C ALA A 207 -2.45 7.46 -11.19
N ARG A 208 -1.28 7.88 -11.69
CA ARG A 208 -0.65 7.21 -12.84
C ARG A 208 -0.22 5.78 -12.54
N TRP A 209 0.25 5.51 -11.32
CA TRP A 209 0.66 4.16 -10.94
C TRP A 209 -0.53 3.22 -10.77
N VAL A 210 -1.61 3.70 -10.16
CA VAL A 210 -2.87 2.95 -9.99
C VAL A 210 -3.53 2.65 -11.34
N GLU A 211 -3.51 3.62 -12.26
CA GLU A 211 -4.09 3.51 -13.60
C GLU A 211 -3.29 2.55 -14.50
N GLY A 212 -1.96 2.72 -14.51
CA GLY A 212 -1.02 1.97 -15.31
C GLY A 212 -0.36 0.80 -14.56
N TYR A 213 -1.04 0.14 -13.63
CA TYR A 213 -0.47 -0.96 -12.87
C TYR A 213 0.12 -2.04 -13.80
N GLY A 214 1.37 -2.43 -13.52
CA GLY A 214 2.13 -3.35 -14.37
C GLY A 214 2.80 -2.70 -15.59
N SER A 215 2.45 -1.46 -15.95
CA SER A 215 2.96 -0.74 -17.12
C SER A 215 3.42 0.69 -16.80
N LEU A 216 4.29 0.83 -15.80
CA LEU A 216 4.82 2.14 -15.41
C LEU A 216 5.65 2.79 -16.53
N PRO A 217 5.59 4.14 -16.67
CA PRO A 217 6.32 4.88 -17.71
C PRO A 217 7.84 4.60 -17.67
N ARG A 218 8.46 4.51 -18.84
CA ARG A 218 9.91 4.21 -18.97
C ARG A 218 10.80 5.24 -18.30
N GLY A 219 10.40 6.51 -18.29
CA GLY A 219 11.16 7.62 -17.72
C GLY A 219 11.00 7.80 -16.20
N TRP A 220 10.46 6.83 -15.49
CA TRP A 220 10.31 6.89 -14.04
C TRP A 220 11.55 6.35 -13.31
N LEU A 221 11.84 6.94 -12.12
CA LEU A 221 12.96 6.54 -11.27
C LEU A 221 12.86 5.06 -10.86
N ILE A 222 11.67 4.58 -10.57
CA ILE A 222 11.43 3.19 -10.15
C ILE A 222 11.97 2.14 -11.13
N ARG A 223 12.03 2.47 -12.41
CA ARG A 223 12.54 1.57 -13.48
C ARG A 223 14.05 1.37 -13.42
N VAL A 224 14.76 2.33 -12.87
CA VAL A 224 16.23 2.38 -12.80
C VAL A 224 16.74 2.51 -11.37
N ARG A 225 15.85 2.35 -10.40
CA ARG A 225 16.14 2.49 -8.97
C ARG A 225 17.12 1.42 -8.51
N GLY A 226 18.41 1.74 -8.54
CA GLY A 226 19.50 0.84 -8.18
C GLY A 226 20.83 1.58 -8.11
N ARG A 227 21.87 0.87 -7.66
CA ARG A 227 23.22 1.40 -7.66
C ARG A 227 23.72 1.46 -9.11
N ASP A 228 24.50 2.49 -9.42
CA ASP A 228 25.18 2.69 -10.71
C ASP A 228 24.25 2.91 -11.92
N HIS A 229 22.96 3.15 -11.70
CA HIS A 229 22.04 3.49 -12.76
C HIS A 229 21.99 5.01 -12.99
N ALA A 230 21.78 5.40 -14.25
CA ALA A 230 21.65 6.80 -14.63
C ALA A 230 20.26 7.34 -14.34
N CYS A 231 20.19 8.59 -13.88
CA CYS A 231 18.94 9.32 -13.74
C CYS A 231 18.21 9.42 -15.08
N PRO A 232 16.94 9.00 -15.19
CA PRO A 232 16.22 9.02 -16.46
C PRO A 232 15.93 10.43 -16.97
N ARG A 233 16.10 11.48 -16.14
CA ARG A 233 15.91 12.88 -16.54
C ARG A 233 17.19 13.56 -17.06
N CYS A 234 18.34 13.27 -16.48
CA CYS A 234 19.56 14.04 -16.76
C CYS A 234 20.82 13.19 -16.99
N GLY A 235 20.73 11.88 -16.94
CA GLY A 235 21.86 10.96 -17.15
C GLY A 235 22.88 10.87 -16.00
N THR A 236 22.79 11.74 -14.97
CA THR A 236 23.71 11.68 -13.82
C THR A 236 23.52 10.36 -13.04
N PRO A 237 24.59 9.69 -12.59
CA PRO A 237 24.47 8.51 -11.75
C PRO A 237 23.62 8.77 -10.50
N LEU A 238 22.77 7.80 -10.14
CA LEU A 238 21.93 7.90 -8.95
C LEU A 238 22.76 7.76 -7.67
N SER A 239 22.48 8.63 -6.73
CA SER A 239 23.04 8.57 -5.38
C SER A 239 22.21 7.62 -4.50
N ARG A 240 22.87 6.97 -3.53
CA ARG A 240 22.26 6.09 -2.54
C ARG A 240 22.52 6.61 -1.14
N THR A 241 21.48 6.66 -0.32
CA THR A 241 21.56 7.01 1.10
C THR A 241 20.56 6.19 1.93
N VAL A 242 20.48 6.46 3.23
CA VAL A 242 19.46 5.87 4.12
C VAL A 242 18.65 6.99 4.75
N VAL A 243 17.34 6.96 4.59
CA VAL A 243 16.40 7.91 5.19
C VAL A 243 15.29 7.13 5.90
N GLY A 244 15.06 7.41 7.17
CA GLY A 244 14.04 6.71 7.96
C GLY A 244 14.24 5.19 8.00
N GLY A 245 15.51 4.73 8.07
CA GLY A 245 15.86 3.30 8.06
C GLY A 245 15.66 2.59 6.72
N ARG A 246 15.38 3.33 5.63
CA ARG A 246 15.12 2.76 4.30
C ARG A 246 16.17 3.20 3.28
N THR A 247 16.64 2.24 2.49
CA THR A 247 17.50 2.55 1.33
C THR A 247 16.76 3.47 0.38
N THR A 248 17.41 4.57 0.04
CA THR A 248 16.86 5.69 -0.72
C THR A 248 17.75 5.92 -1.93
N TYR A 249 17.14 6.04 -3.10
CA TYR A 249 17.84 6.43 -4.33
C TYR A 249 17.30 7.78 -4.83
N PHE A 250 18.20 8.64 -5.24
CA PHE A 250 17.87 9.99 -5.72
C PHE A 250 18.93 10.49 -6.70
N CYS A 251 18.63 11.54 -7.43
CA CYS A 251 19.60 12.19 -8.32
C CYS A 251 20.08 13.49 -7.67
N ALA A 252 21.36 13.57 -7.29
CA ALA A 252 21.92 14.77 -6.64
C ALA A 252 21.82 16.03 -7.52
N ARG A 253 21.88 15.88 -8.87
CA ARG A 253 21.71 17.01 -9.81
C ARG A 253 20.26 17.50 -9.90
N CYS A 254 19.28 16.57 -9.95
CA CYS A 254 17.86 16.93 -10.08
C CYS A 254 17.21 17.29 -8.75
N GLN A 255 17.79 16.83 -7.64
CA GLN A 255 17.32 16.99 -6.26
C GLN A 255 18.49 17.55 -5.42
N PRO A 256 18.95 18.78 -5.71
CA PRO A 256 20.11 19.37 -5.03
C PRO A 256 19.83 19.57 -3.54
N GLU A 257 20.89 19.50 -2.75
CA GLU A 257 20.86 20.11 -1.42
C GLU A 257 20.75 21.62 -1.62
N VAL A 258 19.78 22.25 -1.00
CA VAL A 258 19.72 23.71 -0.99
C VAL A 258 20.84 24.16 -0.07
N GLY A 259 21.78 24.93 -0.62
CA GLY A 259 22.88 25.46 0.15
C GLY A 259 22.37 26.27 1.34
N THR A 260 22.99 26.02 2.47
CA THR A 260 22.90 26.86 3.67
C THR A 260 23.38 28.26 3.37
#